data_3903e87fb9fc338d130a48fae750e4b3
#
_entry.id   3903e87fb9fc338d130a48fae750e4b3
#
_cell.length_a   1.000
_cell.length_b   1.000
_cell.length_c   1.000
_cell.angle_alpha   90.00
_cell.angle_beta   90.00
_cell.angle_gamma   90.00
#
_symmetry.space_group_name_H-M   'P 1'
#
loop_
_entity.id
_entity.type
_entity.pdbx_description
1 polymer ?
#
loop_
_entity_poly.entity_id
_entity_poly.type
_entity_poly.pdbx_seq_one_letter_code
_entity_poly.pdbx_strand_id
1 'polypeptide(L)'
;VKTYLRHGMQTQHLPVTFGCFEGKRLVGMYQLQWSDLFVRPDLYPWLANVYVDPAYRKCGYGDAMLKSVGAMLKRYTSFRECYLYTTHTSLYEKYGWQFVSEIDTYLPEQRMQRLYRLSIN
;
A
#
# COMPACT_ATOMS: atom_id res chain seq x y z
N VAL A 1 -2.23 22.09 7.84
CA VAL A 1 -1.65 20.84 8.35
C VAL A 1 -0.68 20.31 7.31
N LYS A 2 0.56 20.11 7.72
CA LYS A 2 1.57 19.49 6.89
C LYS A 2 1.58 17.99 7.12
N THR A 3 1.44 17.23 6.06
CA THR A 3 1.55 15.79 6.06
C THR A 3 2.76 15.39 5.24
N TYR A 4 3.59 14.51 5.77
CA TYR A 4 4.73 13.98 5.02
C TYR A 4 4.94 12.51 5.38
N LEU A 5 5.62 11.79 4.49
CA LEU A 5 5.89 10.38 4.64
C LEU A 5 7.37 10.14 4.85
N ARG A 6 7.68 9.21 5.74
CA ARG A 6 9.02 8.71 5.98
C ARG A 6 9.04 7.21 5.78
N HIS A 7 10.13 6.71 5.22
CA HIS A 7 10.33 5.26 5.14
C HIS A 7 10.91 4.74 6.46
N GLY A 8 10.82 3.43 6.63
CA GLY A 8 11.39 2.78 7.80
C GLY A 8 12.91 2.70 7.72
N MET A 9 13.49 1.99 8.67
CA MET A 9 14.94 1.88 8.82
C MET A 9 15.61 1.15 7.65
N GLN A 10 14.91 0.24 7.00
CA GLN A 10 15.44 -0.54 5.88
C GLN A 10 14.94 0.05 4.58
N THR A 11 15.85 0.59 3.76
CA THR A 11 15.49 1.26 2.52
C THR A 11 15.68 0.41 1.27
N GLN A 12 16.49 -0.64 1.35
CA GLN A 12 16.86 -1.47 0.19
C GLN A 12 16.28 -2.86 0.24
N HIS A 13 15.71 -3.25 1.36
CA HIS A 13 15.19 -4.60 1.56
C HIS A 13 13.74 -4.53 2.04
N LEU A 14 12.92 -5.44 1.54
CA LEU A 14 11.57 -5.57 2.04
C LEU A 14 11.56 -6.42 3.32
N PRO A 15 10.68 -6.19 4.26
CA PRO A 15 9.61 -5.17 4.20
C PRO A 15 10.13 -3.76 4.47
N VAL A 16 9.47 -2.78 3.89
CA VAL A 16 9.75 -1.37 4.13
C VAL A 16 8.48 -0.71 4.65
N THR A 17 8.61 0.06 5.72
CA THR A 17 7.49 0.78 6.32
C THR A 17 7.59 2.26 6.02
N PHE A 18 6.48 2.85 5.59
CA PHE A 18 6.37 4.29 5.39
C PHE A 18 5.40 4.85 6.42
N GLY A 19 5.85 5.84 7.20
CA GLY A 19 5.01 6.50 8.18
C GLY A 19 4.49 7.82 7.66
N CYS A 20 3.24 8.11 7.98
CA CYS A 20 2.61 9.40 7.70
C CYS A 20 2.55 10.17 9.01
N PHE A 21 3.08 11.40 9.00
CA PHE A 21 3.24 12.19 10.22
C PHE A 21 2.52 13.53 10.11
N GLU A 22 1.95 13.95 11.22
CA GLU A 22 1.56 15.33 11.45
C GLU A 22 2.54 15.88 12.46
N GLY A 23 3.47 16.75 12.00
CA GLY A 23 4.58 17.15 12.84
C GLY A 23 5.44 15.96 13.24
N LYS A 24 5.53 15.70 14.54
CA LYS A 24 6.27 14.56 15.08
C LYS A 24 5.37 13.35 15.42
N ARG A 25 4.06 13.49 15.22
CA ARG A 25 3.11 12.46 15.57
C ARG A 25 2.83 11.55 14.39
N LEU A 26 2.99 10.26 14.60
CA LEU A 26 2.64 9.25 13.60
C LEU A 26 1.12 9.11 13.55
N VAL A 27 0.53 9.39 12.39
CA VAL A 27 -0.92 9.31 12.20
C VAL A 27 -1.36 8.18 11.31
N GLY A 28 -0.44 7.58 10.57
CA GLY A 28 -0.76 6.45 9.71
C GLY A 28 0.49 5.80 9.16
N MET A 29 0.31 4.66 8.48
CA MET A 29 1.43 3.93 7.89
C MET A 29 0.95 3.02 6.78
N TYR A 30 1.88 2.58 5.95
CA TYR A 30 1.71 1.41 5.09
C TYR A 30 3.05 0.72 4.91
N GLN A 31 2.99 -0.51 4.43
CA GLN A 31 4.19 -1.31 4.23
C GLN A 31 4.26 -1.85 2.81
N LEU A 32 5.46 -2.04 2.31
CA LEU A 32 5.74 -2.82 1.12
C LEU A 32 6.39 -4.12 1.57
N GLN A 33 5.81 -5.24 1.16
CA GLN A 33 6.24 -6.57 1.59
C GLN A 33 6.53 -7.46 0.40
N TRP A 34 7.39 -8.47 0.60
CA TRP A 34 7.68 -9.47 -0.43
C TRP A 34 6.45 -10.28 -0.79
N SER A 35 5.69 -10.69 0.22
CA SER A 35 4.54 -11.55 0.01
C SER A 35 3.45 -11.18 0.99
N ASP A 36 2.26 -10.98 0.47
CA ASP A 36 1.04 -10.80 1.27
C ASP A 36 0.05 -11.91 0.98
N LEU A 37 0.21 -12.59 -0.17
CA LEU A 37 -0.54 -13.78 -0.54
C LEU A 37 0.42 -14.88 -0.94
N PHE A 38 0.49 -15.93 -0.14
CA PHE A 38 1.39 -17.04 -0.43
C PHE A 38 1.02 -17.82 -1.70
N VAL A 39 -0.22 -17.69 -2.18
CA VAL A 39 -0.67 -18.33 -3.42
C VAL A 39 -0.10 -17.68 -4.68
N ARG A 40 0.45 -16.48 -4.56
CA ARG A 40 1.05 -15.76 -5.68
C ARG A 40 2.44 -15.26 -5.29
N PRO A 41 3.40 -16.16 -5.05
CA PRO A 41 4.77 -15.77 -4.70
C PRO A 41 5.52 -15.11 -5.86
N ASP A 42 5.01 -15.21 -7.07
CA ASP A 42 5.56 -14.58 -8.26
C ASP A 42 5.31 -13.07 -8.31
N LEU A 43 4.36 -12.57 -7.51
CA LEU A 43 4.01 -11.16 -7.49
C LEU A 43 4.64 -10.49 -6.28
N TYR A 44 5.34 -9.39 -6.49
CA TYR A 44 5.94 -8.58 -5.44
C TYR A 44 6.36 -7.23 -6.01
N PRO A 45 6.54 -6.18 -5.19
CA PRO A 45 6.15 -6.13 -3.78
C PRO A 45 4.65 -5.94 -3.60
N TRP A 46 4.17 -6.15 -2.38
CA TRP A 46 2.77 -5.98 -2.02
C TRP A 46 2.61 -4.76 -1.11
N LEU A 47 1.62 -3.93 -1.42
CA LEU A 47 1.16 -2.90 -0.49
C LEU A 47 0.30 -3.57 0.55
N ALA A 48 0.66 -3.41 1.81
CA ALA A 48 -0.01 -4.08 2.92
C ALA A 48 -0.07 -3.17 4.14
N ASN A 49 -0.96 -3.50 5.05
CA ASN A 49 -1.07 -2.85 6.35
C ASN A 49 -1.26 -1.34 6.25
N VAL A 50 -2.09 -0.90 5.30
CA VAL A 50 -2.47 0.51 5.21
C VAL A 50 -3.33 0.86 6.41
N TYR A 51 -2.86 1.80 7.22
CA TYR A 51 -3.50 2.13 8.49
C TYR A 51 -3.46 3.62 8.76
N VAL A 52 -4.58 4.14 9.25
CA VAL A 52 -4.66 5.51 9.76
C VAL A 52 -5.17 5.43 11.18
N ASP A 53 -4.51 6.12 12.09
CA ASP A 53 -4.93 6.21 13.50
C ASP A 53 -6.39 6.65 13.54
N PRO A 54 -7.26 5.97 14.31
CA PRO A 54 -8.68 6.32 14.37
C PRO A 54 -8.97 7.78 14.68
N ALA A 55 -8.13 8.42 15.51
CA ALA A 55 -8.28 9.83 15.86
C ALA A 55 -8.06 10.76 14.67
N TYR A 56 -7.44 10.28 13.60
CA TYR A 56 -7.07 11.08 12.42
C TYR A 56 -7.78 10.62 11.15
N ARG A 57 -8.75 9.72 11.26
CA ARG A 57 -9.52 9.30 10.09
C ARG A 57 -10.41 10.42 9.62
N LYS A 58 -10.72 10.42 8.32
CA LYS A 58 -11.52 11.45 7.64
C LYS A 58 -10.83 12.82 7.60
N CYS A 59 -9.52 12.85 7.84
CA CYS A 59 -8.72 14.08 7.73
C CYS A 59 -7.89 14.14 6.45
N GLY A 60 -8.06 13.18 5.54
CA GLY A 60 -7.33 13.17 4.28
C GLY A 60 -5.99 12.47 4.30
N TYR A 61 -5.56 11.89 5.43
CA TYR A 61 -4.28 11.22 5.51
C TYR A 61 -4.23 9.94 4.68
N GLY A 62 -5.30 9.16 4.67
CA GLY A 62 -5.39 7.98 3.82
C GLY A 62 -5.26 8.31 2.35
N ASP A 63 -5.93 9.37 1.91
CA ASP A 63 -5.83 9.88 0.55
C ASP A 63 -4.40 10.29 0.21
N ALA A 64 -3.74 11.04 1.10
CA ALA A 64 -2.37 11.47 0.91
C ALA A 64 -1.41 10.29 0.82
N MET A 65 -1.60 9.29 1.67
CA MET A 65 -0.77 8.08 1.66
C MET A 65 -0.92 7.31 0.35
N LEU A 66 -2.14 7.07 -0.09
CA LEU A 66 -2.37 6.31 -1.31
C LEU A 66 -1.87 7.05 -2.55
N LYS A 67 -1.94 8.38 -2.56
CA LYS A 67 -1.36 9.18 -3.64
C LYS A 67 0.15 9.08 -3.69
N SER A 68 0.80 8.79 -2.57
CA SER A 68 2.25 8.79 -2.47
C SER A 68 2.92 7.47 -2.87
N VAL A 69 2.16 6.38 -2.96
CA VAL A 69 2.75 5.04 -3.10
C VAL A 69 3.69 4.95 -4.32
N GLY A 70 3.23 5.42 -5.46
CA GLY A 70 4.06 5.37 -6.68
C GLY A 70 5.35 6.15 -6.54
N ALA A 71 5.29 7.35 -5.98
CA ALA A 71 6.47 8.19 -5.78
C ALA A 71 7.45 7.56 -4.79
N MET A 72 6.94 6.98 -3.71
CA MET A 72 7.78 6.32 -2.71
C MET A 72 8.44 5.08 -3.28
N LEU A 73 7.71 4.30 -4.06
CA LEU A 73 8.26 3.14 -4.74
C LEU A 73 9.41 3.53 -5.65
N LYS A 74 9.19 4.57 -6.45
CA LYS A 74 10.19 5.07 -7.40
C LYS A 74 11.43 5.61 -6.69
N ARG A 75 11.24 6.31 -5.58
CA ARG A 75 12.33 6.97 -4.87
C ARG A 75 13.18 6.02 -4.04
N TYR A 76 12.55 5.07 -3.36
CA TYR A 76 13.22 4.25 -2.36
C TYR A 76 13.42 2.80 -2.75
N THR A 77 12.93 2.39 -3.91
CA THR A 77 13.09 1.01 -4.40
C THR A 77 13.44 1.00 -5.87
N SER A 78 13.86 -0.17 -6.35
CA SER A 78 14.06 -0.41 -7.79
C SER A 78 12.84 -1.09 -8.43
N PHE A 79 11.79 -1.35 -7.69
CA PHE A 79 10.61 -2.01 -8.22
C PHE A 79 9.84 -1.08 -9.15
N ARG A 80 9.22 -1.66 -10.17
CA ARG A 80 8.43 -0.93 -11.16
C ARG A 80 6.94 -1.24 -11.08
N GLU A 81 6.57 -2.15 -10.20
CA GLU A 81 5.20 -2.57 -10.01
C GLU A 81 4.96 -2.84 -8.54
N CYS A 82 3.70 -2.72 -8.14
CA CYS A 82 3.26 -3.03 -6.79
C CYS A 82 1.89 -3.66 -6.89
N TYR A 83 1.57 -4.56 -5.96
CA TYR A 83 0.33 -5.31 -5.96
C TYR A 83 -0.40 -5.13 -4.65
N LEU A 84 -1.71 -5.28 -4.69
CA LEU A 84 -2.54 -5.38 -3.49
C LEU A 84 -3.76 -6.24 -3.79
N TYR A 85 -4.36 -6.77 -2.76
CA TYR A 85 -5.67 -7.39 -2.85
C TYR A 85 -6.62 -6.70 -1.87
N THR A 86 -7.89 -6.64 -2.24
CA THR A 86 -8.86 -5.88 -1.47
C THR A 86 -10.28 -6.31 -1.83
N THR A 87 -11.21 -6.02 -0.94
CA THR A 87 -12.64 -6.16 -1.21
C THR A 87 -13.25 -4.88 -1.81
N HIS A 88 -12.52 -3.77 -1.80
CA HIS A 88 -13.00 -2.51 -2.39
C HIS A 88 -13.09 -2.62 -3.90
N THR A 89 -14.12 -2.01 -4.49
CA THR A 89 -14.40 -2.14 -5.92
C THR A 89 -14.01 -0.92 -6.75
N SER A 90 -13.82 0.25 -6.14
CA SER A 90 -13.53 1.47 -6.90
C SER A 90 -12.51 2.38 -6.24
N LEU A 91 -12.08 2.05 -5.03
CA LEU A 91 -11.20 2.93 -4.26
C LEU A 91 -9.85 3.13 -4.94
N TYR A 92 -9.20 2.05 -5.34
CA TYR A 92 -7.82 2.11 -5.79
C TYR A 92 -7.66 2.63 -7.22
N GLU A 93 -8.70 2.54 -8.03
CA GLU A 93 -8.66 3.10 -9.38
C GLU A 93 -8.40 4.61 -9.36
N LYS A 94 -8.87 5.29 -8.33
CA LYS A 94 -8.64 6.74 -8.17
C LYS A 94 -7.17 7.10 -8.07
N TYR A 95 -6.33 6.15 -7.66
CA TYR A 95 -4.91 6.36 -7.43
C TYR A 95 -4.03 5.73 -8.49
N GLY A 96 -4.63 5.34 -9.59
CA GLY A 96 -3.88 4.78 -10.72
C GLY A 96 -3.68 3.28 -10.70
N TRP A 97 -4.24 2.60 -9.72
CA TRP A 97 -4.19 1.14 -9.68
C TRP A 97 -5.13 0.53 -10.70
N GLN A 98 -4.69 -0.56 -11.31
CA GLN A 98 -5.46 -1.26 -12.34
C GLN A 98 -5.94 -2.60 -11.82
N PHE A 99 -7.20 -2.90 -12.06
CA PHE A 99 -7.76 -4.20 -11.74
C PHE A 99 -7.13 -5.26 -12.64
N VAL A 100 -6.61 -6.33 -12.03
CA VAL A 100 -6.00 -7.45 -12.78
C VAL A 100 -6.99 -8.59 -12.90
N SER A 101 -7.50 -9.07 -11.76
CA SER A 101 -8.41 -10.22 -11.73
C SER A 101 -8.98 -10.37 -10.34
N GLU A 102 -9.98 -11.23 -10.21
CA GLU A 102 -10.33 -11.74 -8.90
C GLU A 102 -9.32 -12.80 -8.49
N ILE A 103 -9.07 -12.93 -7.21
CA ILE A 103 -8.11 -13.89 -6.67
C ILE A 103 -8.67 -14.54 -5.41
N ASP A 104 -8.46 -15.85 -5.30
CA ASP A 104 -8.83 -16.60 -4.10
C ASP A 104 -7.69 -16.43 -3.08
N THR A 105 -7.98 -15.75 -2.00
CA THR A 105 -6.99 -15.49 -0.95
C THR A 105 -6.88 -16.61 0.06
N TYR A 106 -7.84 -17.56 0.06
CA TYR A 106 -7.98 -18.60 1.06
C TYR A 106 -8.15 -18.08 2.49
N LEU A 107 -8.47 -16.79 2.63
CA LEU A 107 -8.79 -16.22 3.93
C LEU A 107 -10.20 -16.63 4.35
N PRO A 108 -10.41 -16.99 5.63
CA PRO A 108 -11.67 -17.60 6.07
C PRO A 108 -12.92 -16.77 5.80
N GLU A 109 -12.82 -15.45 5.94
CA GLU A 109 -13.99 -14.58 5.90
C GLU A 109 -14.28 -14.02 4.52
N GLN A 110 -13.22 -13.77 3.74
CA GLN A 110 -13.37 -13.11 2.43
C GLN A 110 -12.37 -13.72 1.47
N ARG A 111 -12.69 -14.91 0.96
CA ARG A 111 -11.76 -15.64 0.10
C ARG A 111 -11.54 -14.96 -1.24
N MET A 112 -12.63 -14.55 -1.92
CA MET A 112 -12.50 -13.95 -3.23
C MET A 112 -12.35 -12.44 -3.07
N GLN A 113 -11.21 -11.93 -3.52
CA GLN A 113 -10.93 -10.51 -3.47
C GLN A 113 -10.41 -10.04 -4.82
N ARG A 114 -10.23 -8.75 -4.96
CA ARG A 114 -9.78 -8.12 -6.20
C ARG A 114 -8.28 -7.89 -6.11
N LEU A 115 -7.56 -8.33 -7.14
CA LEU A 115 -6.13 -8.10 -7.28
C LEU A 115 -5.91 -6.85 -8.13
N TYR A 116 -5.11 -5.93 -7.62
CA TYR A 116 -4.76 -4.69 -8.31
C TYR A 116 -3.25 -4.58 -8.49
N ARG A 117 -2.87 -3.88 -9.54
CA ARG A 117 -1.47 -3.58 -9.84
C ARG A 117 -1.30 -2.08 -10.05
N LEU A 118 -0.24 -1.52 -9.48
CA LEU A 118 0.22 -0.17 -9.79
C LEU A 118 1.52 -0.29 -10.58
N SER A 119 1.55 0.29 -11.76
CA SER A 119 2.76 0.32 -12.60
C SER A 119 3.41 1.69 -12.52
N ILE A 120 4.74 1.71 -12.50
CA ILE A 120 5.53 2.91 -12.33
C ILE A 120 6.44 3.07 -13.52
N ASN A 121 6.37 4.23 -14.12
CA ASN A 121 7.21 4.55 -15.27
C ASN A 121 8.53 5.20 -14.87
#